data_5f8900d37bab6082f87d01b4802bf311
#
_entry.id   5f8900d37bab6082f87d01b4802bf311
#
_cell.length_a   1.000
_cell.length_b   1.000
_cell.length_c   1.000
_cell.angle_alpha   90.00
_cell.angle_beta   90.00
_cell.angle_gamma   90.00
#
_symmetry.space_group_name_H-M   'P 1'
#
loop_
_entity.id
_entity.type
_entity.pdbx_description
1 polymer ?
#
loop_
_entity_poly.entity_id
_entity_poly.type
_entity_poly.pdbx_seq_one_letter_code
_entity_poly.pdbx_strand_id
1 'polypeptide(L)'
;MEKEHYGELEVKDLPNPPSFKKVIGVGVVVMGLAMGTGELILWPHLVTKYGLNILWAAFLGITCQYFINQEVARHALATGESFFTSSSRVFKWFAPFWLVSALFLYVWPGWASAIGTILKELFGFGSYLAWARVSLLFVLILTFTGKIAYRILEKSLKIIVPTFFILILVTSFLTLSFENIKEAFLGVVNFGFLPSGIDVSVLLAAIVFAGA
;
A
#
# COMPACT_ATOMS: atom_id res chain seq x y z
N MET A 1 -34.92 2.86 -18.55
CA MET A 1 -33.65 2.99 -17.88
C MET A 1 -33.30 1.64 -17.28
N GLU A 2 -32.35 0.94 -17.87
CA GLU A 2 -31.98 -0.44 -17.54
C GLU A 2 -31.45 -0.57 -16.09
N LYS A 3 -32.36 -0.88 -15.16
CA LYS A 3 -32.00 -1.32 -13.81
C LYS A 3 -31.67 -2.81 -13.74
N GLU A 4 -31.68 -3.50 -14.87
CA GLU A 4 -31.63 -4.96 -14.93
C GLU A 4 -30.24 -5.63 -14.85
N HIS A 5 -29.15 -4.87 -14.81
CA HIS A 5 -27.80 -5.48 -14.83
C HIS A 5 -27.25 -5.83 -13.45
N TYR A 6 -27.81 -5.27 -12.40
CA TYR A 6 -27.39 -5.52 -11.03
C TYR A 6 -28.61 -5.95 -10.20
N GLY A 7 -28.57 -7.11 -9.58
CA GLY A 7 -29.63 -7.59 -8.69
C GLY A 7 -30.00 -6.58 -7.60
N GLU A 8 -31.17 -6.71 -7.01
CA GLU A 8 -31.57 -5.90 -5.87
C GLU A 8 -30.69 -6.19 -4.65
N LEU A 9 -30.42 -5.15 -3.84
CA LEU A 9 -29.67 -5.31 -2.61
C LEU A 9 -30.55 -6.02 -1.57
N GLU A 10 -30.11 -7.18 -1.10
CA GLU A 10 -30.78 -7.89 -0.02
C GLU A 10 -30.50 -7.21 1.32
N VAL A 11 -31.55 -6.93 2.07
CA VAL A 11 -31.42 -6.42 3.44
C VAL A 11 -31.17 -7.61 4.37
N LYS A 12 -30.01 -7.64 4.99
CA LYS A 12 -29.61 -8.67 5.98
C LYS A 12 -29.02 -8.01 7.22
N ASP A 13 -29.16 -8.67 8.35
CA ASP A 13 -28.47 -8.24 9.56
C ASP A 13 -26.95 -8.34 9.41
N LEU A 14 -26.24 -7.42 10.03
CA LEU A 14 -24.78 -7.45 10.06
C LEU A 14 -24.29 -8.74 10.75
N PRO A 15 -23.29 -9.42 10.20
CA PRO A 15 -22.70 -10.58 10.84
C PRO A 15 -22.06 -10.20 12.17
N ASN A 16 -22.04 -11.14 13.09
CA ASN A 16 -21.36 -10.95 14.38
C ASN A 16 -19.88 -10.58 14.15
N PRO A 17 -19.35 -9.63 14.93
CA PRO A 17 -17.96 -9.22 14.78
C PRO A 17 -17.02 -10.41 14.97
N PRO A 18 -16.01 -10.58 14.09
CA PRO A 18 -15.06 -11.66 14.20
C PRO A 18 -14.18 -11.50 15.46
N SER A 19 -13.64 -12.60 15.96
CA SER A 19 -12.71 -12.54 17.12
C SER A 19 -11.48 -11.69 16.79
N PHE A 20 -10.94 -11.00 17.78
CA PHE A 20 -9.78 -10.10 17.64
C PHE A 20 -8.57 -10.77 16.96
N LYS A 21 -8.31 -12.06 17.28
CA LYS A 21 -7.24 -12.83 16.62
C LYS A 21 -7.42 -12.98 15.09
N LYS A 22 -8.68 -13.12 14.64
CA LYS A 22 -8.97 -13.18 13.20
C LYS A 22 -8.76 -11.82 12.53
N VAL A 23 -9.15 -10.74 13.21
CA VAL A 23 -8.98 -9.36 12.71
C VAL A 23 -7.50 -9.05 12.57
N ILE A 24 -6.66 -9.35 13.55
CA ILE A 24 -5.20 -9.17 13.46
C ILE A 24 -4.61 -9.95 12.27
N GLY A 25 -5.02 -11.23 12.11
CA GLY A 25 -4.52 -12.04 11.01
C GLY A 25 -4.81 -11.45 9.64
N VAL A 26 -6.01 -10.95 9.42
CA VAL A 26 -6.39 -10.25 8.18
C VAL A 26 -5.62 -8.93 8.06
N GLY A 27 -5.52 -8.15 9.15
CA GLY A 27 -4.79 -6.88 9.18
C GLY A 27 -3.32 -7.03 8.78
N VAL A 28 -2.63 -8.07 9.25
CA VAL A 28 -1.24 -8.36 8.86
C VAL A 28 -1.12 -8.65 7.36
N VAL A 29 -2.05 -9.40 6.78
CA VAL A 29 -2.05 -9.67 5.34
C VAL A 29 -2.30 -8.40 4.54
N VAL A 30 -3.30 -7.60 4.93
CA VAL A 30 -3.61 -6.30 4.29
C VAL A 30 -2.42 -5.35 4.38
N MET A 31 -1.80 -5.23 5.55
CA MET A 31 -0.58 -4.43 5.75
C MET A 31 0.55 -4.88 4.82
N GLY A 32 0.76 -6.19 4.68
CA GLY A 32 1.80 -6.71 3.77
C GLY A 32 1.52 -6.45 2.29
N LEU A 33 0.27 -6.40 1.89
CA LEU A 33 -0.14 -6.05 0.53
C LEU A 33 -0.06 -4.54 0.26
N ALA A 34 -0.28 -3.71 1.29
CA ALA A 34 -0.21 -2.26 1.20
C ALA A 34 1.24 -1.73 1.21
N MET A 35 2.17 -2.47 1.82
CA MET A 35 3.59 -2.08 1.88
C MET A 35 4.20 -2.09 0.48
N GLY A 36 4.51 -0.92 -0.05
CA GLY A 36 5.02 -0.74 -1.40
C GLY A 36 6.35 -0.01 -1.47
N THR A 37 6.71 0.42 -2.67
CA THR A 37 7.92 1.21 -2.92
C THR A 37 7.83 2.63 -2.36
N GLY A 38 6.63 3.12 -2.08
CA GLY A 38 6.42 4.40 -1.42
C GLY A 38 7.05 4.43 -0.03
N GLU A 39 6.66 3.50 0.81
CA GLU A 39 7.13 3.42 2.19
C GLU A 39 8.58 2.95 2.29
N LEU A 40 8.99 2.01 1.44
CA LEU A 40 10.29 1.37 1.56
C LEU A 40 11.42 2.10 0.84
N ILE A 41 11.12 2.89 -0.19
CA ILE A 41 12.13 3.54 -1.03
C ILE A 41 11.92 5.04 -1.06
N LEU A 42 10.72 5.51 -1.42
CA LEU A 42 10.47 6.94 -1.64
C LEU A 42 10.61 7.74 -0.35
N TRP A 43 9.93 7.32 0.73
CA TRP A 43 9.98 8.04 2.00
C TRP A 43 11.36 8.06 2.64
N PRO A 44 12.12 6.95 2.75
CA PRO A 44 13.50 6.98 3.21
C PRO A 44 14.39 7.89 2.36
N HIS A 45 14.24 7.88 1.04
CA HIS A 45 14.98 8.77 0.14
C HIS A 45 14.64 10.25 0.40
N LEU A 46 13.36 10.59 0.53
CA LEU A 46 12.94 11.96 0.78
C LEU A 46 13.42 12.47 2.14
N VAL A 47 13.30 11.65 3.19
CA VAL A 47 13.77 12.01 4.53
C VAL A 47 15.30 12.18 4.55
N THR A 48 16.04 11.33 3.86
CA THR A 48 17.49 11.46 3.75
C THR A 48 17.91 12.74 3.02
N LYS A 49 17.14 13.14 2.01
CA LYS A 49 17.44 14.30 1.18
C LYS A 49 16.99 15.63 1.79
N TYR A 50 15.82 15.65 2.42
CA TYR A 50 15.16 16.89 2.88
C TYR A 50 14.99 16.98 4.40
N GLY A 51 15.45 15.95 5.14
CA GLY A 51 15.32 15.89 6.58
C GLY A 51 13.95 15.45 7.06
N LEU A 52 13.79 15.34 8.38
CA LEU A 52 12.57 14.89 9.03
C LEU A 52 11.42 15.92 8.96
N ASN A 53 11.70 17.16 8.56
CA ASN A 53 10.71 18.24 8.51
C ASN A 53 9.55 18.00 7.52
N ILE A 54 9.66 17.02 6.62
CA ILE A 54 8.60 16.67 5.68
C ILE A 54 7.63 15.59 6.22
N LEU A 55 7.83 15.11 7.44
CA LEU A 55 7.02 14.02 8.02
C LEU A 55 5.54 14.37 8.19
N TRP A 56 5.18 15.68 8.27
CA TRP A 56 3.78 16.10 8.24
C TRP A 56 3.05 15.61 6.99
N ALA A 57 3.76 15.54 5.86
CA ALA A 57 3.17 15.09 4.60
C ALA A 57 2.87 13.58 4.63
N ALA A 58 3.74 12.76 5.25
CA ALA A 58 3.46 11.34 5.50
C ALA A 58 2.26 11.16 6.42
N PHE A 59 2.22 11.92 7.52
CA PHE A 59 1.10 11.89 8.46
C PHE A 59 -0.22 12.27 7.77
N LEU A 60 -0.20 13.30 6.92
CA LEU A 60 -1.37 13.70 6.14
C LEU A 60 -1.83 12.57 5.20
N GLY A 61 -0.92 11.96 4.45
CA GLY A 61 -1.23 10.88 3.51
C GLY A 61 -1.86 9.68 4.22
N ILE A 62 -1.25 9.20 5.31
CA ILE A 62 -1.75 8.09 6.13
C ILE A 62 -3.13 8.42 6.72
N THR A 63 -3.32 9.66 7.18
CA THR A 63 -4.61 10.09 7.76
C THR A 63 -5.71 10.11 6.70
N CYS A 64 -5.43 10.67 5.53
CA CYS A 64 -6.39 10.66 4.41
C CYS A 64 -6.74 9.24 3.99
N GLN A 65 -5.75 8.37 3.86
CA GLN A 65 -5.96 6.97 3.51
C GLN A 65 -6.78 6.22 4.56
N TYR A 66 -6.55 6.49 5.84
CA TYR A 66 -7.35 5.90 6.91
C TYR A 66 -8.83 6.24 6.75
N PHE A 67 -9.18 7.51 6.51
CA PHE A 67 -10.58 7.91 6.31
C PHE A 67 -11.18 7.30 5.05
N ILE A 68 -10.45 7.27 3.94
CA ILE A 68 -10.91 6.63 2.70
C ILE A 68 -11.20 5.16 2.93
N ASN A 69 -10.28 4.43 3.57
CA ASN A 69 -10.43 3.01 3.83
C ASN A 69 -11.61 2.74 4.78
N GLN A 70 -11.84 3.59 5.79
CA GLN A 70 -12.99 3.49 6.68
C GLN A 70 -14.31 3.64 5.92
N GLU A 71 -14.42 4.62 5.02
CA GLU A 71 -15.64 4.82 4.24
C GLU A 71 -15.89 3.70 3.24
N VAL A 72 -14.85 3.20 2.57
CA VAL A 72 -14.94 2.04 1.67
C VAL A 72 -15.37 0.79 2.44
N ALA A 73 -14.79 0.54 3.61
CA ALA A 73 -15.16 -0.59 4.46
C ALA A 73 -16.61 -0.46 4.97
N ARG A 74 -16.99 0.72 5.44
CA ARG A 74 -18.36 1.00 5.90
C ARG A 74 -19.37 0.77 4.79
N HIS A 75 -19.08 1.26 3.59
CA HIS A 75 -19.91 1.05 2.41
C HIS A 75 -20.06 -0.45 2.10
N ALA A 76 -18.97 -1.19 2.03
CA ALA A 76 -19.00 -2.62 1.73
C ALA A 76 -19.76 -3.43 2.79
N LEU A 77 -19.64 -3.06 4.07
CA LEU A 77 -20.41 -3.71 5.14
C LEU A 77 -21.89 -3.38 5.09
N ALA A 78 -22.25 -2.14 4.75
CA ALA A 78 -23.64 -1.71 4.70
C ALA A 78 -24.40 -2.26 3.48
N THR A 79 -23.72 -2.38 2.34
CA THR A 79 -24.35 -2.77 1.07
C THR A 79 -24.11 -4.22 0.66
N GLY A 80 -23.09 -4.87 1.25
CA GLY A 80 -22.63 -6.19 0.80
C GLY A 80 -21.92 -6.17 -0.56
N GLU A 81 -21.70 -4.99 -1.14
CA GLU A 81 -21.07 -4.82 -2.46
C GLU A 81 -19.75 -4.07 -2.37
N SER A 82 -18.89 -4.31 -3.37
CA SER A 82 -17.68 -3.50 -3.51
C SER A 82 -18.01 -2.07 -3.95
N PHE A 83 -17.19 -1.12 -3.57
CA PHE A 83 -17.30 0.27 -4.03
C PHE A 83 -17.33 0.37 -5.57
N PHE A 84 -16.58 -0.46 -6.26
CA PHE A 84 -16.54 -0.50 -7.73
C PHE A 84 -17.90 -0.90 -8.34
N THR A 85 -18.56 -1.90 -7.77
CA THR A 85 -19.90 -2.33 -8.21
C THR A 85 -20.92 -1.23 -7.96
N SER A 86 -20.94 -0.68 -6.75
CA SER A 86 -21.92 0.35 -6.37
C SER A 86 -21.74 1.64 -7.18
N SER A 87 -20.51 2.08 -7.44
CA SER A 87 -20.25 3.24 -8.29
C SER A 87 -20.75 3.01 -9.73
N SER A 88 -20.61 1.79 -10.24
CA SER A 88 -21.08 1.44 -11.58
C SER A 88 -22.61 1.43 -11.69
N ARG A 89 -23.34 1.23 -10.58
CA ARG A 89 -24.81 1.40 -10.52
C ARG A 89 -25.23 2.85 -10.72
N VAL A 90 -24.43 3.80 -10.22
CA VAL A 90 -24.69 5.23 -10.38
C VAL A 90 -24.40 5.68 -11.81
N PHE A 91 -23.29 5.24 -12.36
CA PHE A 91 -22.88 5.61 -13.69
C PHE A 91 -22.11 4.47 -14.37
N LYS A 92 -22.68 3.89 -15.42
CA LYS A 92 -22.17 2.68 -16.10
C LYS A 92 -20.73 2.79 -16.61
N TRP A 93 -20.23 4.01 -16.90
CA TRP A 93 -18.87 4.23 -17.35
C TRP A 93 -17.83 4.12 -16.25
N PHE A 94 -18.22 4.06 -14.98
CA PHE A 94 -17.28 3.82 -13.90
C PHE A 94 -16.66 2.42 -13.95
N ALA A 95 -17.37 1.39 -14.43
CA ALA A 95 -16.80 0.06 -14.59
C ALA A 95 -15.59 0.05 -15.54
N PRO A 96 -15.69 0.50 -16.82
CA PRO A 96 -14.53 0.57 -17.68
C PRO A 96 -13.48 1.58 -17.19
N PHE A 97 -13.87 2.69 -16.56
CA PHE A 97 -12.94 3.64 -15.97
C PHE A 97 -12.07 2.99 -14.89
N TRP A 98 -12.65 2.25 -13.95
CA TRP A 98 -11.91 1.55 -12.91
C TRP A 98 -11.01 0.45 -13.48
N LEU A 99 -11.48 -0.28 -14.47
CA LEU A 99 -10.69 -1.30 -15.16
C LEU A 99 -9.45 -0.69 -15.82
N VAL A 100 -9.64 0.38 -16.58
CA VAL A 100 -8.54 1.08 -17.26
C VAL A 100 -7.57 1.67 -16.23
N SER A 101 -8.07 2.30 -15.17
CA SER A 101 -7.24 2.86 -14.10
C SER A 101 -6.39 1.79 -13.41
N ALA A 102 -6.97 0.62 -13.13
CA ALA A 102 -6.25 -0.51 -12.55
C ALA A 102 -5.17 -1.03 -13.49
N LEU A 103 -5.47 -1.17 -14.79
CA LEU A 103 -4.48 -1.58 -15.78
C LEU A 103 -3.31 -0.59 -15.85
N PHE A 104 -3.58 0.71 -15.87
CA PHE A 104 -2.53 1.73 -15.85
C PHE A 104 -1.65 1.64 -14.61
N LEU A 105 -2.23 1.40 -13.45
CA LEU A 105 -1.49 1.25 -12.18
C LEU A 105 -0.54 0.05 -12.23
N TYR A 106 -0.97 -1.09 -12.76
CA TYR A 106 -0.18 -2.33 -12.76
C TYR A 106 0.77 -2.47 -13.96
N VAL A 107 0.54 -1.76 -15.06
CA VAL A 107 1.46 -1.76 -16.23
C VAL A 107 2.74 -0.97 -15.94
N TRP A 108 2.76 -0.16 -14.87
CA TRP A 108 3.93 0.65 -14.52
C TRP A 108 5.17 -0.22 -14.21
N PRO A 109 6.29 -0.07 -14.93
CA PRO A 109 7.45 -0.95 -14.79
C PRO A 109 8.25 -0.72 -13.50
N GLY A 110 7.93 0.31 -12.73
CA GLY A 110 8.62 0.68 -11.49
C GLY A 110 8.66 -0.43 -10.46
N TRP A 111 7.57 -1.17 -10.29
CA TRP A 111 7.48 -2.28 -9.35
C TRP A 111 8.49 -3.39 -9.65
N ALA A 112 8.53 -3.84 -10.91
CA ALA A 112 9.45 -4.88 -11.35
C ALA A 112 10.91 -4.40 -11.29
N SER A 113 11.17 -3.14 -11.65
CA SER A 113 12.50 -2.54 -11.59
C SER A 113 13.02 -2.42 -10.16
N ALA A 114 12.18 -2.06 -9.21
CA ALA A 114 12.53 -2.00 -7.79
C ALA A 114 12.96 -3.37 -7.26
N ILE A 115 12.15 -4.41 -7.52
CA ILE A 115 12.50 -5.80 -7.15
C ILE A 115 13.82 -6.22 -7.80
N GLY A 116 13.99 -5.94 -9.09
CA GLY A 116 15.21 -6.28 -9.82
C GLY A 116 16.45 -5.60 -9.26
N THR A 117 16.33 -4.33 -8.84
CA THR A 117 17.42 -3.59 -8.21
C THR A 117 17.80 -4.20 -6.85
N ILE A 118 16.81 -4.48 -6.00
CA ILE A 118 17.04 -5.09 -4.68
C ILE A 118 17.72 -6.46 -4.83
N LEU A 119 17.24 -7.30 -5.75
CA LEU A 119 17.83 -8.63 -5.97
C LEU A 119 19.26 -8.55 -6.52
N LYS A 120 19.52 -7.59 -7.44
CA LYS A 120 20.88 -7.35 -7.93
C LYS A 120 21.83 -7.00 -6.79
N GLU A 121 21.43 -6.05 -5.92
CA GLU A 121 22.27 -5.64 -4.77
C GLU A 121 22.44 -6.80 -3.76
N LEU A 122 21.41 -7.60 -3.53
CA LEU A 122 21.46 -8.74 -2.61
C LEU A 122 22.39 -9.85 -3.09
N PHE A 123 22.34 -10.21 -4.39
CA PHE A 123 23.14 -11.30 -4.94
C PHE A 123 24.49 -10.86 -5.50
N GLY A 124 24.69 -9.57 -5.73
CA GLY A 124 25.95 -9.00 -6.22
C GLY A 124 26.31 -9.31 -7.67
N PHE A 125 25.41 -9.92 -8.46
CA PHE A 125 25.65 -10.25 -9.87
C PHE A 125 24.44 -10.01 -10.77
N GLY A 126 24.68 -9.96 -12.08
CA GLY A 126 23.64 -9.77 -13.08
C GLY A 126 23.19 -8.31 -13.24
N SER A 127 22.20 -8.08 -14.10
CA SER A 127 21.58 -6.77 -14.28
C SER A 127 20.23 -6.70 -13.55
N TYR A 128 19.84 -5.50 -13.13
CA TYR A 128 18.53 -5.30 -12.50
C TYR A 128 17.37 -5.73 -13.42
N LEU A 129 17.51 -5.53 -14.75
CA LEU A 129 16.52 -5.98 -15.72
C LEU A 129 16.40 -7.51 -15.82
N ALA A 130 17.52 -8.23 -15.70
CA ALA A 130 17.50 -9.69 -15.69
C ALA A 130 16.74 -10.20 -14.45
N TRP A 131 17.05 -9.66 -13.28
CA TRP A 131 16.38 -10.01 -12.04
C TRP A 131 14.90 -9.62 -12.03
N ALA A 132 14.55 -8.46 -12.60
CA ALA A 132 13.14 -8.06 -12.78
C ALA A 132 12.37 -9.06 -13.66
N ARG A 133 12.96 -9.50 -14.78
CA ARG A 133 12.33 -10.50 -15.67
C ARG A 133 12.17 -11.85 -14.97
N VAL A 134 13.19 -12.31 -14.24
CA VAL A 134 13.13 -13.57 -13.48
C VAL A 134 12.02 -13.50 -12.43
N SER A 135 11.92 -12.38 -11.70
CA SER A 135 10.86 -12.18 -10.71
C SER A 135 9.47 -12.20 -11.32
N LEU A 136 9.27 -11.53 -12.46
CA LEU A 136 7.99 -11.53 -13.17
C LEU A 136 7.63 -12.93 -13.67
N LEU A 137 8.58 -13.66 -14.23
CA LEU A 137 8.37 -15.06 -14.65
C LEU A 137 8.00 -15.95 -13.46
N PHE A 138 8.67 -15.78 -12.33
CA PHE A 138 8.36 -16.52 -11.11
C PHE A 138 6.93 -16.24 -10.62
N VAL A 139 6.53 -14.96 -10.55
CA VAL A 139 5.17 -14.58 -10.19
C VAL A 139 4.16 -15.11 -11.18
N LEU A 140 4.45 -15.03 -12.49
CA LEU A 140 3.59 -15.58 -13.54
C LEU A 140 3.37 -17.09 -13.35
N ILE A 141 4.41 -17.87 -13.13
CA ILE A 141 4.33 -19.31 -12.87
C ILE A 141 3.49 -19.57 -11.62
N LEU A 142 3.73 -18.83 -10.53
CA LEU A 142 2.94 -18.95 -9.30
C LEU A 142 1.46 -18.67 -9.54
N THR A 143 1.13 -17.69 -10.36
CA THR A 143 -0.26 -17.31 -10.65
C THR A 143 -1.04 -18.47 -11.27
N PHE A 144 -0.41 -19.30 -12.10
CA PHE A 144 -1.07 -20.48 -12.67
C PHE A 144 -1.34 -21.60 -11.65
N THR A 145 -0.75 -21.54 -10.46
CA THR A 145 -1.03 -22.53 -9.40
C THR A 145 -2.31 -22.22 -8.59
N GLY A 146 -3.00 -21.12 -8.88
CA GLY A 146 -4.31 -20.78 -8.35
C GLY A 146 -4.35 -20.73 -6.81
N LYS A 147 -5.18 -21.59 -6.19
CA LYS A 147 -5.37 -21.64 -4.72
C LYS A 147 -4.08 -21.90 -3.94
N ILE A 148 -3.08 -22.53 -4.54
CA ILE A 148 -1.78 -22.80 -3.93
C ILE A 148 -1.00 -21.49 -3.83
N ALA A 149 -1.03 -20.65 -4.87
CA ALA A 149 -0.38 -19.34 -4.87
C ALA A 149 -0.88 -18.44 -3.73
N TYR A 150 -2.20 -18.36 -3.54
CA TYR A 150 -2.78 -17.59 -2.45
C TYR A 150 -2.32 -18.08 -1.06
N ARG A 151 -2.30 -19.39 -0.84
CA ARG A 151 -1.84 -19.96 0.44
C ARG A 151 -0.35 -19.70 0.70
N ILE A 152 0.49 -19.77 -0.35
CA ILE A 152 1.92 -19.47 -0.24
C ILE A 152 2.10 -18.00 0.12
N LEU A 153 1.40 -17.10 -0.60
CA LEU A 153 1.44 -15.66 -0.34
C LEU A 153 1.01 -15.35 1.09
N GLU A 154 -0.16 -15.83 1.51
CA GLU A 154 -0.69 -15.61 2.87
C GLU A 154 0.28 -16.11 3.95
N LYS A 155 0.85 -17.31 3.77
CA LYS A 155 1.81 -17.88 4.71
C LYS A 155 3.11 -17.08 4.78
N SER A 156 3.61 -16.65 3.62
CA SER A 156 4.81 -15.84 3.53
C SER A 156 4.62 -14.47 4.18
N LEU A 157 3.51 -13.79 3.90
CA LEU A 157 3.20 -12.49 4.50
C LEU A 157 3.04 -12.56 6.03
N LYS A 158 2.42 -13.62 6.56
CA LYS A 158 2.31 -13.83 8.02
C LYS A 158 3.65 -13.98 8.73
N ILE A 159 4.71 -14.32 8.02
CA ILE A 159 6.08 -14.41 8.57
C ILE A 159 6.86 -13.13 8.26
N ILE A 160 6.86 -12.70 7.00
CA ILE A 160 7.67 -11.58 6.52
C ILE A 160 7.26 -10.27 7.19
N VAL A 161 5.96 -9.98 7.26
CA VAL A 161 5.47 -8.69 7.80
C VAL A 161 5.83 -8.51 9.28
N PRO A 162 5.57 -9.46 10.19
CA PRO A 162 6.01 -9.31 11.58
C PRO A 162 7.53 -9.25 11.72
N THR A 163 8.27 -10.05 10.94
CA THR A 163 9.74 -10.04 10.96
C THR A 163 10.28 -8.68 10.55
N PHE A 164 9.76 -8.13 9.45
CA PHE A 164 10.12 -6.80 8.98
C PHE A 164 9.79 -5.71 10.00
N PHE A 165 8.61 -5.79 10.62
CA PHE A 165 8.21 -4.86 11.67
C PHE A 165 9.15 -4.90 12.88
N ILE A 166 9.53 -6.10 13.32
CA ILE A 166 10.51 -6.26 14.41
C ILE A 166 11.87 -5.69 14.02
N LEU A 167 12.35 -5.94 12.80
CA LEU A 167 13.61 -5.39 12.30
C LEU A 167 13.60 -3.86 12.28
N ILE A 168 12.50 -3.24 11.80
CA ILE A 168 12.35 -1.79 11.84
C ILE A 168 12.39 -1.27 13.28
N LEU A 169 11.67 -1.90 14.21
CA LEU A 169 11.70 -1.50 15.62
C LEU A 169 13.10 -1.60 16.22
N VAL A 170 13.80 -2.70 15.97
CA VAL A 170 15.17 -2.90 16.46
C VAL A 170 16.13 -1.86 15.88
N THR A 171 16.11 -1.66 14.57
CA THR A 171 16.97 -0.66 13.91
C THR A 171 16.63 0.76 14.36
N SER A 172 15.35 1.09 14.49
CA SER A 172 14.91 2.38 15.03
C SER A 172 15.43 2.59 16.45
N PHE A 173 15.31 1.58 17.31
CA PHE A 173 15.78 1.66 18.69
C PHE A 173 17.30 1.84 18.79
N LEU A 174 18.08 1.17 17.92
CA LEU A 174 19.53 1.30 17.88
C LEU A 174 20.02 2.66 17.38
N THR A 175 19.22 3.31 16.52
CA THR A 175 19.56 4.64 15.94
C THR A 175 18.85 5.79 16.64
N LEU A 176 18.03 5.49 17.65
CA LEU A 176 17.23 6.49 18.36
C LEU A 176 18.14 7.45 19.13
N SER A 177 18.05 8.73 18.80
CA SER A 177 18.63 9.81 19.61
C SER A 177 17.51 10.77 20.03
N PHE A 178 17.72 11.47 21.13
CA PHE A 178 16.75 12.46 21.60
C PHE A 178 16.54 13.58 20.56
N GLU A 179 17.59 13.96 19.85
CA GLU A 179 17.50 14.95 18.78
C GLU A 179 16.64 14.46 17.61
N ASN A 180 16.83 13.22 17.15
CA ASN A 180 16.03 12.65 16.06
C ASN A 180 14.55 12.54 16.44
N ILE A 181 14.24 12.20 17.68
CA ILE A 181 12.84 12.18 18.17
C ILE A 181 12.24 13.59 18.12
N LYS A 182 12.97 14.57 18.63
CA LYS A 182 12.53 15.96 18.63
C LYS A 182 12.30 16.47 17.20
N GLU A 183 13.25 16.23 16.30
CA GLU A 183 13.12 16.60 14.89
C GLU A 183 11.94 15.91 14.20
N ALA A 184 11.74 14.61 14.44
CA ALA A 184 10.61 13.87 13.90
C ALA A 184 9.27 14.45 14.41
N PHE A 185 9.18 14.75 15.69
CA PHE A 185 7.99 15.38 16.27
C PHE A 185 7.73 16.76 15.68
N LEU A 186 8.75 17.59 15.59
CA LEU A 186 8.65 18.91 14.95
C LEU A 186 8.27 18.78 13.47
N GLY A 187 8.80 17.76 12.78
CA GLY A 187 8.47 17.47 11.39
C GLY A 187 7.01 17.12 11.15
N VAL A 188 6.35 16.49 12.12
CA VAL A 188 4.91 16.23 12.05
C VAL A 188 4.10 17.48 12.37
N VAL A 189 4.54 18.27 13.37
CA VAL A 189 3.79 19.47 13.86
C VAL A 189 3.94 20.65 12.90
N ASN A 190 5.09 20.81 12.23
CA ASN A 190 5.34 21.89 11.27
C ASN A 190 4.59 21.70 9.95
N PHE A 191 3.29 21.57 10.04
CA PHE A 191 2.40 21.32 8.91
C PHE A 191 2.56 22.37 7.80
N GLY A 192 2.76 21.90 6.57
CA GLY A 192 2.89 22.78 5.40
C GLY A 192 4.31 23.32 5.17
N PHE A 193 5.30 22.99 6.01
CA PHE A 193 6.68 23.37 5.77
C PHE A 193 7.20 22.71 4.49
N LEU A 194 7.71 23.52 3.57
CA LEU A 194 8.31 23.05 2.31
C LEU A 194 9.83 23.32 2.36
N PRO A 195 10.65 22.27 2.38
CA PRO A 195 12.09 22.42 2.27
C PRO A 195 12.49 23.08 0.95
N SER A 196 13.55 23.87 0.97
CA SER A 196 14.08 24.49 -0.25
C SER A 196 14.50 23.43 -1.27
N GLY A 197 14.04 23.61 -2.51
CA GLY A 197 14.38 22.71 -3.62
C GLY A 197 13.56 21.42 -3.71
N ILE A 198 12.51 21.27 -2.90
CA ILE A 198 11.57 20.16 -3.08
C ILE A 198 10.63 20.46 -4.25
N ASP A 199 10.46 19.49 -5.13
CA ASP A 199 9.44 19.54 -6.16
C ASP A 199 8.08 19.21 -5.55
N VAL A 200 7.12 20.12 -5.70
CA VAL A 200 5.76 19.98 -5.17
C VAL A 200 5.07 18.73 -5.75
N SER A 201 5.33 18.37 -7.00
CA SER A 201 4.78 17.18 -7.62
C SER A 201 5.30 15.90 -6.96
N VAL A 202 6.57 15.87 -6.59
CA VAL A 202 7.18 14.76 -5.84
C VAL A 202 6.60 14.66 -4.43
N LEU A 203 6.38 15.80 -3.77
CA LEU A 203 5.76 15.83 -2.44
C LEU A 203 4.30 15.32 -2.49
N LEU A 204 3.52 15.79 -3.46
CA LEU A 204 2.15 15.31 -3.64
C LEU A 204 2.11 13.80 -3.93
N ALA A 205 2.99 13.32 -4.80
CA ALA A 205 3.13 11.88 -5.03
C ALA A 205 3.49 11.13 -3.74
N ALA A 206 4.41 11.67 -2.94
CA ALA A 206 4.79 11.07 -1.66
C ALA A 206 3.63 11.02 -0.65
N ILE A 207 2.79 12.06 -0.59
CA ILE A 207 1.58 12.07 0.25
C ILE A 207 0.63 10.93 -0.17
N VAL A 208 0.40 10.79 -1.48
CA VAL A 208 -0.46 9.71 -2.01
C VAL A 208 0.12 8.34 -1.68
N PHE A 209 1.44 8.16 -1.85
CA PHE A 209 2.12 6.89 -1.58
C PHE A 209 2.41 6.62 -0.10
N ALA A 210 2.15 7.55 0.81
CA ALA A 210 2.37 7.34 2.23
C ALA A 210 1.34 6.42 2.89
N GLY A 211 0.20 6.19 2.24
CA GLY A 211 -0.89 5.40 2.77
C GLY A 211 -1.44 4.37 1.78
N ALA A 212 -0.77 4.17 0.65
CA ALA A 212 -1.26 3.31 -0.45
C ALA A 212 -1.10 1.83 -0.18
#